data_507335ec2fda30e4e1082b942460e57e
#
_entry.id   507335ec2fda30e4e1082b942460e57e
#
_cell.length_a   1.000
_cell.length_b   1.000
_cell.length_c   1.000
_cell.angle_alpha   90.00
_cell.angle_beta   90.00
_cell.angle_gamma   90.00
#
_symmetry.space_group_name_H-M   'P 1'
#
loop_
_entity.id
_entity.type
_entity.pdbx_description
1 polymer ?
#
loop_
_entity_poly.entity_id
_entity_poly.type
_entity_poly.pdbx_seq_one_letter_code
_entity_poly.pdbx_strand_id
1 'polypeptide(L)'
;MLQIEAWKRVMIWALVALGLIFAIPNGFYSRVETSNDAVKAIEVSGETPELVAARDAWPSWLPSGLVNLGLDLRGGAQLLAEVKLADVYAERMDGYWPEVRDILRPEREIIGTFRRIASPEAELWLRISQPDGMARALELVRGLARPVVSLTGVGSTDIVASGDGDVIKITLSEAEKQATDDRTIEQSLEIVRRRVDAAGTREPTIQRQGSTRILIQVPGLGSAEELKQLIGTTARLTFHPVINRTTDGSTVPTGRDLIYPSLDEEGVYYVLEGTPVVTGDELVDAQPDFDQNGLPAVSFRFNPTGARKFGDYTAENIGSLFAIVLDEEVISAPRIQSHIPGGSGIITGSFGIEESTRLAVLLRAGALPAELTFLEERTIGPELGQDSIDAGRIASMVAFAAVLVFMALSYGWFGLLANVALIMNLGMIFGILSMIGATLTLPGIAGIVLTIGMAVDANVLIFERIREELKTAKGPARAIELGYEKALSAILDANVTTALTAAILFIMGSGPVKGFAVTLFFGIITSVFTAYFVTRLLIVIWFERRRPKTIEV
;
A
#
# COMPACT_ATOMS: atom_id res chain seq x y z
N MET A 1 49.12 5.61 18.63
CA MET A 1 49.14 6.93 17.99
C MET A 1 47.76 7.26 17.50
N LEU A 2 47.31 8.46 17.76
CA LEU A 2 45.97 8.92 17.35
C LEU A 2 45.93 9.17 15.82
N GLN A 3 45.97 8.10 15.02
CA GLN A 3 45.96 8.19 13.55
C GLN A 3 44.85 7.33 13.02
N ILE A 4 44.01 7.94 12.18
CA ILE A 4 43.00 7.22 11.38
C ILE A 4 43.59 6.97 9.99
N GLU A 5 43.57 5.72 9.52
CA GLU A 5 44.05 5.34 8.20
C GLU A 5 43.34 6.14 7.09
N ALA A 6 44.07 6.52 6.06
CA ALA A 6 43.55 7.41 5.00
C ALA A 6 42.26 6.87 4.35
N TRP A 7 42.19 5.58 4.10
CA TRP A 7 41.00 4.97 3.49
C TRP A 7 39.75 5.07 4.41
N LYS A 8 39.93 4.96 5.74
CA LYS A 8 38.82 5.14 6.71
C LYS A 8 38.36 6.60 6.73
N ARG A 9 39.27 7.58 6.62
CA ARG A 9 38.93 9.01 6.52
C ARG A 9 38.09 9.26 5.24
N VAL A 10 38.52 8.69 4.11
CA VAL A 10 37.77 8.80 2.84
C VAL A 10 36.40 8.16 2.96
N MET A 11 36.32 6.96 3.53
CA MET A 11 35.04 6.26 3.72
C MET A 11 34.07 7.05 4.60
N ILE A 12 34.51 7.61 5.74
CA ILE A 12 33.67 8.41 6.64
C ILE A 12 33.14 9.63 5.89
N TRP A 13 34.01 10.39 5.20
CA TRP A 13 33.59 11.55 4.42
C TRP A 13 32.66 11.19 3.25
N ALA A 14 32.90 10.07 2.59
CA ALA A 14 32.04 9.59 1.52
C ALA A 14 30.62 9.26 2.02
N LEU A 15 30.49 8.58 3.19
CA LEU A 15 29.20 8.28 3.79
C LEU A 15 28.46 9.55 4.23
N VAL A 16 29.17 10.50 4.85
CA VAL A 16 28.57 11.80 5.22
C VAL A 16 28.13 12.56 3.98
N ALA A 17 28.99 12.64 2.96
CA ALA A 17 28.66 13.33 1.71
C ALA A 17 27.45 12.68 1.01
N LEU A 18 27.38 11.36 0.96
CA LEU A 18 26.23 10.62 0.42
C LEU A 18 24.94 11.00 1.15
N GLY A 19 24.94 10.92 2.49
CA GLY A 19 23.78 11.30 3.28
C GLY A 19 23.35 12.75 3.07
N LEU A 20 24.31 13.69 3.00
CA LEU A 20 24.02 15.10 2.78
C LEU A 20 23.50 15.37 1.36
N ILE A 21 24.01 14.70 0.33
CA ILE A 21 23.52 14.83 -1.05
C ILE A 21 22.06 14.41 -1.14
N PHE A 22 21.68 13.29 -0.52
CA PHE A 22 20.28 12.85 -0.48
C PHE A 22 19.39 13.72 0.44
N ALA A 23 19.97 14.51 1.32
CA ALA A 23 19.22 15.47 2.14
C ALA A 23 18.90 16.78 1.40
N ILE A 24 19.68 17.16 0.37
CA ILE A 24 19.54 18.43 -0.38
C ILE A 24 18.12 18.67 -0.89
N PRO A 25 17.41 17.69 -1.50
CA PRO A 25 16.05 17.88 -2.00
C PRO A 25 15.09 18.41 -0.95
N ASN A 26 15.21 17.97 0.31
CA ASN A 26 14.33 18.43 1.38
C ASN A 26 14.50 19.92 1.75
N GLY A 27 15.66 20.51 1.46
CA GLY A 27 15.89 21.95 1.60
C GLY A 27 15.16 22.79 0.54
N PHE A 28 14.78 22.18 -0.58
CA PHE A 28 14.05 22.78 -1.70
C PHE A 28 12.73 22.07 -1.97
N TYR A 29 12.06 21.65 -0.90
CA TYR A 29 10.93 20.71 -0.91
C TYR A 29 9.89 21.03 -1.98
N SER A 30 9.31 22.25 -1.99
CA SER A 30 8.25 22.63 -2.95
C SER A 30 8.70 22.56 -4.40
N ARG A 31 9.96 22.95 -4.69
CA ARG A 31 10.50 22.93 -6.05
C ARG A 31 10.69 21.50 -6.57
N VAL A 32 11.24 20.62 -5.72
CA VAL A 32 11.45 19.21 -6.06
C VAL A 32 10.11 18.49 -6.19
N GLU A 33 9.17 18.78 -5.31
CA GLU A 33 7.81 18.23 -5.35
C GLU A 33 7.10 18.60 -6.65
N THR A 34 7.10 19.87 -7.04
CA THR A 34 6.52 20.33 -8.32
C THR A 34 7.14 19.61 -9.51
N SER A 35 8.46 19.40 -9.49
CA SER A 35 9.16 18.67 -10.55
C SER A 35 8.75 17.19 -10.60
N ASN A 36 8.67 16.52 -9.45
CA ASN A 36 8.26 15.11 -9.36
C ASN A 36 6.79 14.91 -9.80
N ASP A 37 5.90 15.84 -9.42
CA ASP A 37 4.50 15.81 -9.85
C ASP A 37 4.36 16.00 -11.36
N ALA A 38 5.16 16.92 -11.94
CA ALA A 38 5.18 17.13 -13.39
C ALA A 38 5.67 15.89 -14.15
N VAL A 39 6.68 15.17 -13.64
CA VAL A 39 7.13 13.90 -14.24
C VAL A 39 6.00 12.88 -14.27
N LYS A 40 5.29 12.69 -13.15
CA LYS A 40 4.14 11.76 -13.08
C LYS A 40 2.99 12.19 -14.01
N ALA A 41 2.70 13.49 -14.07
CA ALA A 41 1.65 14.01 -14.94
C ALA A 41 1.99 13.83 -16.44
N ILE A 42 3.25 13.96 -16.82
CA ILE A 42 3.74 13.71 -18.19
C ILE A 42 3.54 12.23 -18.58
N GLU A 43 3.79 11.31 -17.67
CA GLU A 43 3.57 9.87 -17.91
C GLU A 43 2.10 9.52 -18.17
N VAL A 44 1.17 10.27 -17.56
CA VAL A 44 -0.29 10.00 -17.67
C VAL A 44 -0.93 10.80 -18.82
N SER A 45 -0.59 12.10 -18.93
CA SER A 45 -1.30 13.06 -19.80
C SER A 45 -0.51 13.47 -21.04
N GLY A 46 0.77 13.02 -21.14
CA GLY A 46 1.67 13.45 -22.20
C GLY A 46 2.41 14.76 -21.88
N GLU A 47 3.36 15.13 -22.73
CA GLU A 47 4.18 16.34 -22.56
C GLU A 47 3.40 17.60 -22.95
N THR A 48 3.24 18.53 -22.01
CA THR A 48 2.80 19.91 -22.28
C THR A 48 3.92 20.89 -21.95
N PRO A 49 3.97 22.10 -22.59
CA PRO A 49 5.03 23.08 -22.30
C PRO A 49 5.11 23.47 -20.82
N GLU A 50 3.98 23.52 -20.13
CA GLU A 50 3.89 23.85 -18.70
C GLU A 50 4.47 22.74 -17.82
N LEU A 51 4.14 21.49 -18.13
CA LEU A 51 4.65 20.32 -17.39
C LEU A 51 6.15 20.13 -17.62
N VAL A 52 6.64 20.37 -18.83
CA VAL A 52 8.08 20.34 -19.13
C VAL A 52 8.83 21.43 -18.34
N ALA A 53 8.31 22.66 -18.30
CA ALA A 53 8.90 23.73 -17.50
C ALA A 53 8.91 23.42 -16.00
N ALA A 54 7.86 22.79 -15.48
CA ALA A 54 7.78 22.35 -14.10
C ALA A 54 8.76 21.21 -13.79
N ARG A 55 8.89 20.21 -14.69
CA ARG A 55 9.90 19.14 -14.58
C ARG A 55 11.31 19.70 -14.53
N ASP A 56 11.64 20.64 -15.39
CA ASP A 56 12.99 21.21 -15.53
C ASP A 56 13.33 22.21 -14.39
N ALA A 57 12.38 22.49 -13.48
CA ALA A 57 12.64 23.29 -12.28
C ALA A 57 13.65 22.64 -11.32
N TRP A 58 13.86 21.31 -11.39
CA TRP A 58 14.85 20.57 -10.62
C TRP A 58 15.87 19.87 -11.55
N PRO A 59 17.19 19.99 -11.27
CA PRO A 59 18.22 19.38 -12.11
C PRO A 59 18.17 17.86 -12.08
N SER A 60 18.13 17.22 -13.24
CA SER A 60 18.02 15.75 -13.37
C SER A 60 19.23 14.95 -12.84
N TRP A 61 20.40 15.61 -12.63
CA TRP A 61 21.60 14.98 -12.06
C TRP A 61 21.62 14.96 -10.52
N LEU A 62 20.71 15.70 -9.85
CA LEU A 62 20.53 15.66 -8.41
C LEU A 62 19.47 14.61 -8.03
N PRO A 63 19.59 13.97 -6.85
CA PRO A 63 18.51 13.16 -6.31
C PRO A 63 17.20 13.97 -6.24
N SER A 64 16.09 13.32 -6.52
CA SER A 64 14.75 13.92 -6.44
C SER A 64 13.90 13.32 -5.31
N GLY A 65 14.46 12.38 -4.54
CA GLY A 65 13.78 11.76 -3.40
C GLY A 65 13.51 12.78 -2.30
N LEU A 66 12.25 12.86 -1.87
CA LEU A 66 11.80 13.67 -0.73
C LEU A 66 11.41 12.78 0.44
N VAL A 67 11.44 13.32 1.65
CA VAL A 67 10.78 12.70 2.80
C VAL A 67 9.29 12.96 2.68
N ASN A 68 8.50 11.89 2.67
CA ASN A 68 7.06 11.98 2.51
C ASN A 68 6.41 12.55 3.76
N LEU A 69 5.48 13.49 3.63
CA LEU A 69 4.74 14.02 4.76
C LEU A 69 3.52 13.13 5.04
N GLY A 70 3.41 12.61 6.25
CA GLY A 70 2.27 11.81 6.69
C GLY A 70 0.97 12.60 6.79
N LEU A 71 -0.11 11.87 6.99
CA LEU A 71 -1.47 12.41 7.11
C LEU A 71 -1.58 13.51 8.18
N ASP A 72 -0.89 13.33 9.32
CA ASP A 72 -0.90 14.27 10.44
C ASP A 72 -0.25 15.64 10.12
N LEU A 73 0.62 15.67 9.09
CA LEU A 73 1.35 16.88 8.69
C LEU A 73 0.75 17.54 7.45
N ARG A 74 0.26 16.75 6.49
CA ARG A 74 -0.25 17.27 5.21
C ARG A 74 -1.75 17.46 5.20
N GLY A 75 -2.45 16.88 6.20
CA GLY A 75 -3.88 16.67 6.12
C GLY A 75 -4.21 15.55 5.14
N GLY A 76 -5.49 15.21 5.00
CA GLY A 76 -5.95 14.17 4.09
C GLY A 76 -7.01 13.27 4.69
N ALA A 77 -7.23 12.12 4.06
CA ALA A 77 -8.25 11.16 4.42
C ALA A 77 -7.67 9.82 4.88
N GLN A 78 -8.31 9.22 5.88
CA GLN A 78 -8.03 7.87 6.36
C GLN A 78 -9.32 7.07 6.39
N LEU A 79 -9.26 5.84 5.90
CA LEU A 79 -10.32 4.85 6.00
C LEU A 79 -9.75 3.56 6.59
N LEU A 80 -10.53 2.95 7.47
CA LEU A 80 -10.33 1.56 7.88
C LEU A 80 -11.46 0.74 7.28
N ALA A 81 -11.12 -0.11 6.31
CA ALA A 81 -12.06 -0.96 5.60
C ALA A 81 -11.93 -2.42 6.05
N GLU A 82 -13.05 -3.11 6.21
CA GLU A 82 -13.13 -4.55 6.40
C GLU A 82 -13.55 -5.23 5.09
N VAL A 83 -12.84 -6.28 4.73
CA VAL A 83 -13.11 -7.10 3.54
C VAL A 83 -14.17 -8.14 3.88
N LYS A 84 -15.30 -8.16 3.18
CA LYS A 84 -16.39 -9.14 3.38
C LYS A 84 -16.01 -10.50 2.77
N LEU A 85 -15.36 -11.34 3.55
CA LEU A 85 -14.88 -12.65 3.10
C LEU A 85 -15.99 -13.70 2.95
N ALA A 86 -17.14 -13.50 3.62
CA ALA A 86 -18.27 -14.43 3.55
C ALA A 86 -18.77 -14.63 2.12
N ASP A 87 -18.88 -13.55 1.35
CA ASP A 87 -19.35 -13.59 -0.04
C ASP A 87 -18.37 -14.36 -0.93
N VAL A 88 -17.05 -14.21 -0.68
CA VAL A 88 -16.01 -14.95 -1.40
C VAL A 88 -16.09 -16.45 -1.12
N TYR A 89 -16.37 -16.84 0.12
CA TYR A 89 -16.56 -18.25 0.45
C TYR A 89 -17.81 -18.82 -0.20
N ALA A 90 -18.91 -18.06 -0.21
CA ALA A 90 -20.15 -18.47 -0.85
C ALA A 90 -19.97 -18.68 -2.37
N GLU A 91 -19.35 -17.71 -3.05
CA GLU A 91 -19.05 -17.80 -4.49
C GLU A 91 -18.14 -18.99 -4.80
N ARG A 92 -17.12 -19.23 -3.95
CA ARG A 92 -16.23 -20.37 -4.10
C ARG A 92 -16.95 -21.70 -3.92
N MET A 93 -17.85 -21.81 -2.93
CA MET A 93 -18.69 -23.00 -2.73
C MET A 93 -19.67 -23.21 -3.88
N ASP A 94 -20.23 -22.16 -4.41
CA ASP A 94 -21.09 -22.23 -5.59
C ASP A 94 -20.34 -22.75 -6.82
N GLY A 95 -19.07 -22.40 -6.94
CA GLY A 95 -18.16 -22.91 -7.97
C GLY A 95 -17.95 -24.44 -7.92
N TYR A 96 -18.05 -25.07 -6.74
CA TYR A 96 -17.96 -26.52 -6.61
C TYR A 96 -19.23 -27.26 -7.05
N TRP A 97 -20.38 -26.60 -7.06
CA TRP A 97 -21.64 -27.25 -7.42
C TRP A 97 -21.63 -27.96 -8.79
N PRO A 98 -21.15 -27.37 -9.89
CA PRO A 98 -21.06 -28.05 -11.17
C PRO A 98 -20.16 -29.32 -11.10
N GLU A 99 -19.00 -29.23 -10.44
CA GLU A 99 -18.06 -30.36 -10.31
C GLU A 99 -18.68 -31.51 -9.50
N VAL A 100 -19.31 -31.18 -8.37
CA VAL A 100 -20.02 -32.17 -7.54
C VAL A 100 -21.19 -32.81 -8.29
N ARG A 101 -21.96 -32.02 -9.02
CA ARG A 101 -23.08 -32.53 -9.84
C ARG A 101 -22.57 -33.50 -10.90
N ASP A 102 -21.49 -33.15 -11.58
CA ASP A 102 -21.01 -33.93 -12.72
C ASP A 102 -20.34 -35.24 -12.25
N ILE A 103 -19.72 -35.30 -11.08
CA ILE A 103 -19.16 -36.53 -10.54
C ILE A 103 -20.24 -37.46 -9.94
N LEU A 104 -21.33 -36.90 -9.39
CA LEU A 104 -22.42 -37.68 -8.83
C LEU A 104 -23.42 -38.20 -9.87
N ARG A 105 -23.50 -37.54 -11.02
CA ARG A 105 -24.47 -37.86 -12.08
C ARG A 105 -24.37 -39.28 -12.63
N PRO A 106 -23.18 -39.88 -12.84
CA PRO A 106 -23.03 -41.25 -13.32
C PRO A 106 -23.48 -42.29 -12.30
N GLU A 107 -23.42 -41.99 -11.02
CA GLU A 107 -23.67 -42.93 -9.91
C GLU A 107 -25.13 -42.93 -9.43
N ARG A 108 -26.06 -42.44 -10.22
CA ARG A 108 -27.51 -42.34 -9.86
C ARG A 108 -28.16 -43.68 -9.50
N GLU A 109 -27.63 -44.77 -9.99
CA GLU A 109 -28.14 -46.12 -9.64
C GLU A 109 -27.90 -46.47 -8.19
N ILE A 110 -26.79 -45.93 -7.58
CA ILE A 110 -26.37 -46.22 -6.21
C ILE A 110 -26.86 -45.14 -5.24
N ILE A 111 -26.76 -43.86 -5.61
CA ILE A 111 -27.09 -42.74 -4.74
C ILE A 111 -28.51 -42.21 -4.92
N GLY A 112 -29.20 -42.66 -5.97
CA GLY A 112 -30.50 -42.14 -6.36
C GLY A 112 -30.46 -40.75 -7.01
N THR A 113 -31.54 -40.03 -6.84
CA THR A 113 -31.60 -38.63 -7.24
C THR A 113 -30.94 -37.77 -6.16
N PHE A 114 -30.25 -36.72 -6.59
CA PHE A 114 -29.67 -35.75 -5.68
C PHE A 114 -30.09 -34.33 -6.07
N ARG A 115 -30.20 -33.46 -5.06
CA ARG A 115 -30.52 -32.05 -5.27
C ARG A 115 -29.80 -31.18 -4.26
N ARG A 116 -29.42 -29.98 -4.67
CA ARG A 116 -28.97 -28.95 -3.76
C ARG A 116 -30.12 -28.50 -2.88
N ILE A 117 -29.91 -28.33 -1.60
CA ILE A 117 -30.87 -27.81 -0.63
C ILE A 117 -30.33 -26.51 -0.04
N ALA A 118 -31.20 -25.73 0.62
CA ALA A 118 -30.80 -24.52 1.31
C ALA A 118 -29.72 -24.85 2.35
N SER A 119 -28.64 -24.11 2.32
CA SER A 119 -27.47 -24.24 3.19
C SER A 119 -27.11 -22.90 3.80
N PRO A 120 -26.38 -22.87 4.94
CA PRO A 120 -25.72 -21.65 5.42
C PRO A 120 -24.81 -21.06 4.34
N GLU A 121 -24.49 -19.77 4.48
CA GLU A 121 -23.48 -19.10 3.66
C GLU A 121 -22.15 -19.83 3.76
N ALA A 122 -21.46 -19.94 2.63
CA ALA A 122 -20.18 -20.68 2.54
C ALA A 122 -20.23 -22.21 2.76
N GLU A 123 -21.41 -22.81 2.65
CA GLU A 123 -21.58 -24.25 2.68
C GLU A 123 -22.38 -24.72 1.45
N LEU A 124 -22.14 -25.95 1.01
CA LEU A 124 -22.90 -26.59 -0.05
C LEU A 124 -23.53 -27.87 0.48
N TRP A 125 -24.86 -27.89 0.57
CA TRP A 125 -25.60 -29.02 1.09
C TRP A 125 -26.37 -29.71 -0.04
N LEU A 126 -26.27 -31.03 -0.05
CA LEU A 126 -26.87 -31.91 -1.04
C LEU A 126 -27.67 -32.99 -0.34
N ARG A 127 -28.89 -33.22 -0.77
CA ARG A 127 -29.69 -34.35 -0.32
C ARG A 127 -29.71 -35.43 -1.38
N ILE A 128 -29.44 -36.67 -0.98
CA ILE A 128 -29.53 -37.89 -1.80
C ILE A 128 -30.78 -38.64 -1.46
N SER A 129 -31.39 -39.34 -2.44
CA SER A 129 -32.63 -40.09 -2.19
C SER A 129 -32.41 -41.54 -1.69
N GLN A 130 -31.20 -42.04 -1.83
CA GLN A 130 -30.81 -43.40 -1.34
C GLN A 130 -29.70 -43.27 -0.28
N PRO A 131 -30.06 -43.29 1.02
CA PRO A 131 -29.07 -43.14 2.10
C PRO A 131 -27.99 -44.23 2.11
N ASP A 132 -28.27 -45.42 1.62
CA ASP A 132 -27.31 -46.53 1.51
C ASP A 132 -26.13 -46.18 0.58
N GLY A 133 -26.34 -45.29 -0.37
CA GLY A 133 -25.31 -44.76 -1.26
C GLY A 133 -24.45 -43.66 -0.68
N MET A 134 -24.67 -43.23 0.58
CA MET A 134 -23.95 -42.12 1.22
C MET A 134 -22.44 -42.35 1.24
N ALA A 135 -21.97 -43.54 1.57
CA ALA A 135 -20.54 -43.85 1.63
C ALA A 135 -19.86 -43.63 0.26
N ARG A 136 -20.53 -44.09 -0.82
CA ARG A 136 -20.04 -43.91 -2.18
C ARG A 136 -20.06 -42.45 -2.63
N ALA A 137 -21.13 -41.73 -2.33
CA ALA A 137 -21.25 -40.30 -2.64
C ALA A 137 -20.17 -39.48 -1.91
N LEU A 138 -19.91 -39.74 -0.64
CA LEU A 138 -18.85 -39.08 0.14
C LEU A 138 -17.45 -39.41 -0.38
N GLU A 139 -17.19 -40.63 -0.78
CA GLU A 139 -15.91 -41.04 -1.40
C GLU A 139 -15.65 -40.20 -2.67
N LEU A 140 -16.63 -40.07 -3.55
CA LEU A 140 -16.54 -39.32 -4.79
C LEU A 140 -16.33 -37.81 -4.52
N VAL A 141 -17.13 -37.23 -3.62
CA VAL A 141 -17.00 -35.80 -3.26
C VAL A 141 -15.66 -35.53 -2.60
N ARG A 142 -15.17 -36.41 -1.72
CA ARG A 142 -13.81 -36.28 -1.13
C ARG A 142 -12.72 -36.41 -2.19
N GLY A 143 -12.95 -37.14 -3.26
CA GLY A 143 -12.04 -37.24 -4.40
C GLY A 143 -11.86 -35.93 -5.19
N LEU A 144 -12.78 -34.96 -5.04
CA LEU A 144 -12.64 -33.62 -5.60
C LEU A 144 -11.68 -32.72 -4.80
N ALA A 145 -11.40 -33.11 -3.56
CA ALA A 145 -10.57 -32.30 -2.67
C ALA A 145 -9.13 -32.17 -3.20
N ARG A 146 -8.66 -30.95 -3.27
CA ARG A 146 -7.34 -30.60 -3.78
C ARG A 146 -6.40 -30.23 -2.61
N PRO A 147 -5.10 -30.53 -2.69
CA PRO A 147 -4.17 -30.15 -1.63
C PRO A 147 -4.01 -28.63 -1.57
N VAL A 148 -4.09 -28.07 -0.36
CA VAL A 148 -3.83 -26.66 -0.09
C VAL A 148 -2.36 -26.48 0.24
N VAL A 149 -1.67 -25.57 -0.47
CA VAL A 149 -0.30 -25.18 -0.16
C VAL A 149 -0.35 -24.13 0.96
N SER A 150 -0.11 -24.58 2.19
CA SER A 150 -0.01 -23.71 3.37
C SER A 150 1.32 -23.92 4.08
N LEU A 151 1.89 -22.85 4.63
CA LEU A 151 3.13 -22.88 5.42
C LEU A 151 3.03 -23.79 6.67
N THR A 152 1.81 -24.03 7.14
CA THR A 152 1.53 -24.79 8.37
C THR A 152 0.81 -26.12 8.12
N GLY A 153 0.32 -26.39 6.91
CA GLY A 153 -0.57 -27.49 6.60
C GLY A 153 -0.05 -28.44 5.51
N VAL A 154 0.94 -29.27 5.83
CA VAL A 154 1.30 -30.39 4.96
C VAL A 154 0.19 -31.44 5.03
N GLY A 155 -0.60 -31.56 3.93
CA GLY A 155 -1.64 -32.58 3.79
C GLY A 155 -3.08 -32.11 4.05
N SER A 156 -3.34 -30.82 4.23
CA SER A 156 -4.72 -30.29 4.26
C SER A 156 -5.31 -30.15 2.85
N THR A 157 -6.61 -30.41 2.75
CA THR A 157 -7.37 -30.28 1.51
C THR A 157 -8.22 -29.00 1.54
N ASP A 158 -8.64 -28.52 0.36
CA ASP A 158 -9.44 -27.30 0.19
C ASP A 158 -10.88 -27.46 0.72
N ILE A 159 -11.48 -28.63 0.56
CA ILE A 159 -12.84 -28.93 1.03
C ILE A 159 -12.88 -30.08 2.02
N VAL A 160 -13.87 -30.03 2.89
CA VAL A 160 -14.22 -31.12 3.82
C VAL A 160 -15.66 -31.56 3.53
N ALA A 161 -15.86 -32.85 3.26
CA ALA A 161 -17.17 -33.43 3.05
C ALA A 161 -17.55 -34.36 4.19
N SER A 162 -18.73 -34.14 4.79
CA SER A 162 -19.33 -34.94 5.83
C SER A 162 -20.76 -35.36 5.47
N GLY A 163 -21.20 -36.53 5.95
CA GLY A 163 -22.57 -37.01 5.75
C GLY A 163 -23.37 -36.94 7.07
N ASP A 164 -24.61 -36.49 6.96
CA ASP A 164 -25.55 -36.41 8.06
C ASP A 164 -26.92 -36.93 7.58
N GLY A 165 -27.23 -38.20 7.90
CA GLY A 165 -28.42 -38.88 7.41
C GLY A 165 -28.42 -39.02 5.87
N ASP A 166 -29.32 -38.30 5.19
CA ASP A 166 -29.45 -38.24 3.73
C ASP A 166 -28.78 -37.00 3.10
N VAL A 167 -28.08 -36.18 3.92
CA VAL A 167 -27.48 -34.93 3.49
C VAL A 167 -25.95 -35.02 3.49
N ILE A 168 -25.35 -34.62 2.38
CA ILE A 168 -23.91 -34.37 2.25
C ILE A 168 -23.68 -32.88 2.51
N LYS A 169 -22.81 -32.56 3.46
CA LYS A 169 -22.38 -31.21 3.80
C LYS A 169 -20.96 -31.02 3.31
N ILE A 170 -20.74 -30.04 2.47
CA ILE A 170 -19.42 -29.67 1.93
C ILE A 170 -19.09 -28.27 2.43
N THR A 171 -17.91 -28.11 3.05
CA THR A 171 -17.42 -26.85 3.59
C THR A 171 -15.96 -26.62 3.18
N LEU A 172 -15.52 -25.38 3.15
CA LEU A 172 -14.10 -25.08 3.00
C LEU A 172 -13.36 -25.51 4.28
N SER A 173 -12.17 -26.08 4.12
CA SER A 173 -11.30 -26.36 5.26
C SER A 173 -10.77 -25.05 5.88
N GLU A 174 -10.36 -25.09 7.14
CA GLU A 174 -9.76 -23.91 7.80
C GLU A 174 -8.47 -23.45 7.09
N ALA A 175 -7.70 -24.39 6.54
CA ALA A 175 -6.50 -24.06 5.75
C ALA A 175 -6.85 -23.31 4.45
N GLU A 176 -7.92 -23.73 3.77
CA GLU A 176 -8.37 -23.06 2.55
C GLU A 176 -9.05 -21.73 2.84
N LYS A 177 -9.79 -21.60 3.94
CA LYS A 177 -10.31 -20.28 4.37
C LYS A 177 -9.17 -19.31 4.60
N GLN A 178 -8.15 -19.70 5.35
CA GLN A 178 -6.99 -18.84 5.59
C GLN A 178 -6.25 -18.47 4.31
N ALA A 179 -6.04 -19.42 3.40
CA ALA A 179 -5.41 -19.17 2.11
C ALA A 179 -6.26 -18.25 1.22
N THR A 180 -7.57 -18.37 1.29
CA THR A 180 -8.52 -17.51 0.58
C THR A 180 -8.51 -16.10 1.16
N ASP A 181 -8.50 -15.96 2.50
CA ASP A 181 -8.41 -14.67 3.19
C ASP A 181 -7.15 -13.92 2.77
N ASP A 182 -6.00 -14.55 2.89
CA ASP A 182 -4.72 -13.94 2.55
C ASP A 182 -4.70 -13.48 1.08
N ARG A 183 -5.16 -14.32 0.16
CA ARG A 183 -5.23 -14.01 -1.27
C ARG A 183 -6.20 -12.87 -1.56
N THR A 184 -7.40 -12.89 -0.97
CA THR A 184 -8.43 -11.86 -1.17
C THR A 184 -7.97 -10.51 -0.64
N ILE A 185 -7.31 -10.48 0.52
CA ILE A 185 -6.79 -9.25 1.10
C ILE A 185 -5.62 -8.71 0.27
N GLU A 186 -4.68 -9.55 -0.17
CA GLU A 186 -3.56 -9.12 -1.01
C GLU A 186 -4.05 -8.55 -2.36
N GLN A 187 -5.02 -9.19 -2.98
CA GLN A 187 -5.65 -8.69 -4.20
C GLN A 187 -6.39 -7.37 -3.96
N SER A 188 -7.15 -7.27 -2.86
CA SER A 188 -7.85 -6.03 -2.49
C SER A 188 -6.87 -4.88 -2.24
N LEU A 189 -5.76 -5.12 -1.53
CA LEU A 189 -4.69 -4.14 -1.33
C LEU A 189 -4.13 -3.61 -2.64
N GLU A 190 -3.84 -4.51 -3.58
CA GLU A 190 -3.27 -4.14 -4.88
C GLU A 190 -4.26 -3.33 -5.72
N ILE A 191 -5.54 -3.72 -5.73
CA ILE A 191 -6.59 -3.01 -6.48
C ILE A 191 -6.85 -1.63 -5.87
N VAL A 192 -6.98 -1.54 -4.54
CA VAL A 192 -7.13 -0.25 -3.84
C VAL A 192 -5.95 0.66 -4.14
N ARG A 193 -4.72 0.12 -4.13
CA ARG A 193 -3.52 0.89 -4.49
C ARG A 193 -3.61 1.44 -5.91
N ARG A 194 -3.94 0.59 -6.89
CA ARG A 194 -4.09 1.02 -8.28
C ARG A 194 -5.15 2.10 -8.46
N ARG A 195 -6.29 2.00 -7.76
CA ARG A 195 -7.37 3.00 -7.82
C ARG A 195 -6.91 4.34 -7.28
N VAL A 196 -6.25 4.32 -6.13
CA VAL A 196 -5.73 5.53 -5.47
C VAL A 196 -4.60 6.15 -6.28
N ASP A 197 -3.66 5.35 -6.81
CA ASP A 197 -2.55 5.82 -7.65
C ASP A 197 -3.04 6.40 -8.99
N ALA A 198 -4.03 5.76 -9.63
CA ALA A 198 -4.61 6.23 -10.90
C ALA A 198 -5.38 7.56 -10.76
N ALA A 199 -5.83 7.90 -9.55
CA ALA A 199 -6.41 9.21 -9.24
C ALA A 199 -5.35 10.32 -9.08
N GLY A 200 -4.05 10.00 -9.28
CA GLY A 200 -2.96 10.97 -9.16
C GLY A 200 -2.66 11.40 -7.72
N THR A 201 -3.11 10.61 -6.74
CA THR A 201 -2.87 10.92 -5.33
C THR A 201 -1.41 10.70 -4.95
N ARG A 202 -0.94 11.48 -3.98
CA ARG A 202 0.46 11.48 -3.56
C ARG A 202 0.69 10.43 -2.48
N GLU A 203 1.43 9.37 -2.82
CA GLU A 203 2.02 8.38 -1.94
C GLU A 203 1.10 7.86 -0.81
N PRO A 204 0.05 7.12 -1.18
CA PRO A 204 -0.87 6.56 -0.21
C PRO A 204 -0.18 5.51 0.67
N THR A 205 -0.54 5.46 1.94
CA THR A 205 -0.19 4.34 2.81
C THR A 205 -1.34 3.37 2.84
N ILE A 206 -1.18 2.22 2.18
CA ILE A 206 -2.18 1.16 2.12
C ILE A 206 -1.56 -0.09 2.72
N GLN A 207 -2.12 -0.58 3.83
CA GLN A 207 -1.54 -1.71 4.56
C GLN A 207 -2.61 -2.58 5.20
N ARG A 208 -2.32 -3.89 5.29
CA ARG A 208 -3.14 -4.84 6.03
C ARG A 208 -3.10 -4.53 7.52
N GLN A 209 -4.25 -4.57 8.18
CA GLN A 209 -4.40 -4.45 9.62
C GLN A 209 -5.18 -5.63 10.19
N GLY A 210 -4.49 -6.55 10.83
CA GLY A 210 -5.07 -7.82 11.28
C GLY A 210 -5.34 -8.80 10.14
N SER A 211 -6.36 -9.66 10.29
CA SER A 211 -6.67 -10.72 9.32
C SER A 211 -7.59 -10.27 8.18
N THR A 212 -8.50 -9.32 8.42
CA THR A 212 -9.60 -8.97 7.50
C THR A 212 -9.68 -7.50 7.12
N ARG A 213 -8.81 -6.64 7.67
CA ARG A 213 -8.92 -5.19 7.51
C ARG A 213 -7.78 -4.57 6.71
N ILE A 214 -8.09 -3.47 6.03
CA ILE A 214 -7.17 -2.66 5.25
C ILE A 214 -7.23 -1.23 5.78
N LEU A 215 -6.09 -0.69 6.19
CA LEU A 215 -5.93 0.72 6.51
C LEU A 215 -5.48 1.47 5.26
N ILE A 216 -6.21 2.51 4.89
CA ILE A 216 -5.97 3.34 3.71
C ILE A 216 -5.81 4.77 4.17
N GLN A 217 -4.64 5.36 3.92
CA GLN A 217 -4.31 6.74 4.28
C GLN A 217 -3.81 7.46 3.03
N VAL A 218 -4.48 8.54 2.68
CA VAL A 218 -4.15 9.34 1.48
C VAL A 218 -3.91 10.79 1.89
N PRO A 219 -2.64 11.22 1.95
CA PRO A 219 -2.31 12.59 2.26
C PRO A 219 -2.76 13.55 1.15
N GLY A 220 -3.22 14.73 1.54
CA GLY A 220 -3.61 15.79 0.62
C GLY A 220 -4.97 15.63 -0.06
N LEU A 221 -5.73 14.59 0.26
CA LEU A 221 -7.11 14.42 -0.20
C LEU A 221 -8.07 15.25 0.67
N GLY A 222 -9.10 15.84 0.05
CA GLY A 222 -9.99 16.79 0.73
C GLY A 222 -10.85 16.16 1.83
N SER A 223 -11.33 14.93 1.63
CA SER A 223 -12.24 14.27 2.56
C SER A 223 -12.19 12.75 2.49
N ALA A 224 -12.68 12.10 3.57
CA ALA A 224 -12.87 10.64 3.58
C ALA A 224 -13.92 10.18 2.56
N GLU A 225 -14.91 11.02 2.28
CA GLU A 225 -15.95 10.72 1.29
C GLU A 225 -15.38 10.68 -0.13
N GLU A 226 -14.50 11.62 -0.48
CA GLU A 226 -13.77 11.61 -1.73
C GLU A 226 -12.92 10.33 -1.88
N LEU A 227 -12.25 9.91 -0.79
CA LEU A 227 -11.49 8.67 -0.78
C LEU A 227 -12.37 7.43 -0.97
N LYS A 228 -13.57 7.39 -0.36
CA LYS A 228 -14.54 6.32 -0.60
C LYS A 228 -14.98 6.27 -2.06
N GLN A 229 -15.24 7.42 -2.66
CA GLN A 229 -15.61 7.48 -4.06
C GLN A 229 -14.49 7.02 -5.00
N LEU A 230 -13.22 7.26 -4.65
CA LEU A 230 -12.05 6.77 -5.39
C LEU A 230 -11.87 5.26 -5.27
N ILE A 231 -12.06 4.72 -4.07
CA ILE A 231 -12.03 3.27 -3.85
C ILE A 231 -13.22 2.62 -4.55
N GLY A 232 -14.38 3.28 -4.49
CA GLY A 232 -15.61 2.89 -5.16
C GLY A 232 -16.19 1.59 -4.64
N THR A 233 -17.10 1.04 -5.44
CA THR A 233 -17.73 -0.26 -5.27
C THR A 233 -16.81 -1.39 -5.75
N THR A 234 -17.34 -2.61 -5.80
CA THR A 234 -16.60 -3.78 -6.33
C THR A 234 -16.13 -3.56 -7.76
N ALA A 235 -16.87 -2.76 -8.56
CA ALA A 235 -16.61 -2.48 -9.97
C ALA A 235 -16.50 -3.77 -10.82
N ARG A 236 -17.36 -4.73 -10.54
CA ARG A 236 -17.46 -5.99 -11.29
C ARG A 236 -18.13 -5.71 -12.63
N LEU A 237 -17.34 -5.60 -13.68
CA LEU A 237 -17.83 -5.38 -15.04
C LEU A 237 -18.09 -6.72 -15.72
N THR A 238 -19.29 -6.88 -16.30
CA THR A 238 -19.65 -8.05 -17.09
C THR A 238 -20.44 -7.64 -18.32
N PHE A 239 -20.33 -8.41 -19.39
CA PHE A 239 -20.99 -8.16 -20.66
C PHE A 239 -21.93 -9.31 -20.98
N HIS A 240 -23.24 -9.02 -21.07
CA HIS A 240 -24.29 -10.03 -21.22
C HIS A 240 -25.15 -9.83 -22.46
N PRO A 241 -25.57 -10.93 -23.11
CA PRO A 241 -26.66 -10.89 -24.08
C PRO A 241 -27.96 -10.42 -23.42
N VAL A 242 -28.69 -9.54 -24.09
CA VAL A 242 -30.01 -9.09 -23.64
C VAL A 242 -31.08 -10.01 -24.23
N ILE A 243 -31.85 -10.65 -23.35
CA ILE A 243 -33.01 -11.50 -23.75
C ILE A 243 -34.25 -10.64 -23.95
N ASN A 244 -34.52 -9.76 -22.97
CA ASN A 244 -35.70 -8.90 -22.99
C ASN A 244 -35.49 -7.62 -22.17
N ARG A 245 -36.39 -6.66 -22.39
CA ARG A 245 -36.49 -5.41 -21.61
C ARG A 245 -37.87 -5.34 -20.97
N THR A 246 -37.96 -5.02 -19.68
CA THR A 246 -39.22 -4.95 -18.94
C THR A 246 -39.25 -3.73 -18.03
N THR A 247 -40.43 -3.25 -17.67
CA THR A 247 -40.65 -2.23 -16.64
C THR A 247 -41.12 -2.84 -15.33
N ASP A 248 -41.29 -4.17 -15.28
CA ASP A 248 -41.69 -4.89 -14.08
C ASP A 248 -40.49 -5.60 -13.46
N GLY A 249 -39.95 -5.02 -12.41
CA GLY A 249 -38.83 -5.59 -11.64
C GLY A 249 -39.17 -6.86 -10.84
N SER A 250 -40.47 -7.22 -10.78
CA SER A 250 -40.94 -8.47 -10.15
C SER A 250 -40.91 -9.67 -11.10
N THR A 251 -40.57 -9.46 -12.37
CA THR A 251 -40.43 -10.54 -13.36
C THR A 251 -39.44 -11.57 -12.87
N VAL A 252 -39.89 -12.82 -12.67
CA VAL A 252 -39.01 -13.91 -12.25
C VAL A 252 -38.29 -14.44 -13.51
N PRO A 253 -36.95 -14.35 -13.55
CA PRO A 253 -36.18 -14.87 -14.66
C PRO A 253 -36.36 -16.38 -14.81
N THR A 254 -36.36 -16.87 -16.05
CA THR A 254 -36.48 -18.31 -16.34
C THR A 254 -35.09 -18.96 -16.34
N GLY A 255 -34.92 -19.98 -15.53
CA GLY A 255 -33.68 -20.79 -15.55
C GLY A 255 -32.49 -20.10 -14.87
N ARG A 256 -31.49 -19.66 -15.66
CA ARG A 256 -30.27 -18.98 -15.18
C ARG A 256 -30.21 -17.52 -15.55
N ASP A 257 -31.31 -16.97 -16.07
CA ASP A 257 -31.33 -15.58 -16.51
C ASP A 257 -31.26 -14.64 -15.31
N LEU A 258 -30.67 -13.44 -15.51
CA LEU A 258 -30.52 -12.38 -14.54
C LEU A 258 -31.50 -11.25 -14.89
N ILE A 259 -31.93 -10.51 -13.89
CA ILE A 259 -32.68 -9.28 -14.07
C ILE A 259 -32.01 -8.15 -13.32
N TYR A 260 -31.58 -7.11 -14.05
CA TYR A 260 -30.90 -5.97 -13.45
C TYR A 260 -31.55 -4.65 -13.86
N PRO A 261 -31.58 -3.66 -12.95
CA PRO A 261 -32.07 -2.31 -13.25
C PRO A 261 -31.15 -1.60 -14.25
N SER A 262 -31.72 -0.67 -15.02
CA SER A 262 -30.95 0.24 -15.86
C SER A 262 -30.54 1.47 -15.07
N LEU A 263 -29.28 1.87 -15.19
CA LEU A 263 -28.79 3.14 -14.65
C LEU A 263 -29.23 4.33 -15.54
N ASP A 264 -29.24 4.15 -16.86
CA ASP A 264 -29.57 5.19 -17.84
C ASP A 264 -31.08 5.48 -17.94
N GLU A 265 -31.94 4.49 -17.67
CA GLU A 265 -33.38 4.57 -17.86
C GLU A 265 -34.12 4.20 -16.57
N GLU A 266 -34.61 5.17 -15.84
CA GLU A 266 -35.34 4.96 -14.58
C GLU A 266 -36.58 4.06 -14.76
N GLY A 267 -36.72 3.04 -13.91
CA GLY A 267 -37.84 2.09 -13.95
C GLY A 267 -37.77 1.04 -15.05
N VAL A 268 -36.64 0.93 -15.74
CA VAL A 268 -36.40 -0.11 -16.75
C VAL A 268 -35.47 -1.18 -16.21
N TYR A 269 -35.79 -2.44 -16.51
CA TYR A 269 -35.01 -3.62 -16.16
C TYR A 269 -34.66 -4.40 -17.41
N TYR A 270 -33.47 -4.98 -17.43
CA TYR A 270 -33.02 -5.87 -18.49
C TYR A 270 -32.97 -7.31 -17.99
N VAL A 271 -33.57 -8.22 -18.75
CA VAL A 271 -33.44 -9.66 -18.57
C VAL A 271 -32.25 -10.11 -19.41
N LEU A 272 -31.26 -10.69 -18.77
CA LEU A 272 -29.94 -11.00 -19.34
C LEU A 272 -29.67 -12.50 -19.26
N GLU A 273 -28.90 -13.04 -20.21
CA GLU A 273 -28.34 -14.38 -20.04
C GLU A 273 -27.43 -14.45 -18.83
N GLY A 274 -27.59 -15.48 -18.00
CA GLY A 274 -26.83 -15.61 -16.74
C GLY A 274 -25.34 -15.84 -16.91
N THR A 275 -24.87 -16.19 -18.14
CA THR A 275 -23.44 -16.37 -18.41
C THR A 275 -22.93 -15.17 -19.21
N PRO A 276 -21.97 -14.40 -18.68
CA PRO A 276 -21.37 -13.29 -19.42
C PRO A 276 -20.53 -13.81 -20.60
N VAL A 277 -20.50 -13.06 -21.68
CA VAL A 277 -19.63 -13.32 -22.84
C VAL A 277 -18.17 -12.95 -22.51
N VAL A 278 -17.99 -11.79 -21.86
CA VAL A 278 -16.69 -11.24 -21.44
C VAL A 278 -16.87 -10.61 -20.07
N THR A 279 -15.83 -10.65 -19.26
CA THR A 279 -15.78 -10.05 -17.90
C THR A 279 -14.71 -8.97 -17.81
N GLY A 280 -14.75 -8.19 -16.74
CA GLY A 280 -13.73 -7.18 -16.46
C GLY A 280 -12.32 -7.74 -16.28
N ASP A 281 -12.16 -9.03 -15.97
CA ASP A 281 -10.83 -9.68 -15.85
C ASP A 281 -10.08 -9.75 -17.19
N GLU A 282 -10.82 -9.68 -18.30
CA GLU A 282 -10.25 -9.65 -19.64
C GLU A 282 -9.95 -8.22 -20.13
N LEU A 283 -10.28 -7.20 -19.34
CA LEU A 283 -10.00 -5.80 -19.65
C LEU A 283 -8.52 -5.47 -19.39
N VAL A 284 -7.88 -4.82 -20.36
CA VAL A 284 -6.47 -4.38 -20.27
C VAL A 284 -6.37 -2.90 -19.97
N ASP A 285 -7.28 -2.11 -20.54
CA ASP A 285 -7.24 -0.66 -20.47
C ASP A 285 -8.63 -0.06 -20.53
N ALA A 286 -8.82 1.05 -19.82
CA ALA A 286 -10.02 1.88 -19.88
C ALA A 286 -9.62 3.35 -19.71
N GLN A 287 -10.12 4.23 -20.55
CA GLN A 287 -9.78 5.65 -20.56
C GLN A 287 -11.03 6.51 -20.71
N PRO A 288 -11.07 7.69 -20.06
CA PRO A 288 -12.12 8.65 -20.34
C PRO A 288 -12.01 9.10 -21.81
N ASP A 289 -13.14 9.19 -22.49
CA ASP A 289 -13.23 9.53 -23.90
C ASP A 289 -14.54 10.31 -24.15
N PHE A 290 -14.82 10.65 -25.40
CA PHE A 290 -16.07 11.26 -25.80
C PHE A 290 -16.73 10.40 -26.88
N ASP A 291 -18.06 10.31 -26.84
CA ASP A 291 -18.83 9.66 -27.87
C ASP A 291 -18.88 10.49 -29.17
N GLN A 292 -19.54 9.97 -30.20
CA GLN A 292 -19.70 10.65 -31.51
C GLN A 292 -20.48 11.98 -31.41
N ASN A 293 -21.20 12.21 -30.32
CA ASN A 293 -21.98 13.42 -30.04
C ASN A 293 -21.21 14.40 -29.16
N GLY A 294 -19.98 14.06 -28.71
CA GLY A 294 -19.17 14.87 -27.80
C GLY A 294 -19.61 14.73 -26.33
N LEU A 295 -20.39 13.71 -25.99
CA LEU A 295 -20.73 13.42 -24.60
C LEU A 295 -19.65 12.57 -23.93
N PRO A 296 -19.40 12.76 -22.61
CA PRO A 296 -18.42 11.97 -21.90
C PRO A 296 -18.74 10.46 -21.95
N ALA A 297 -17.73 9.65 -22.20
CA ALA A 297 -17.82 8.21 -22.38
C ALA A 297 -16.55 7.55 -21.84
N VAL A 298 -16.48 6.22 -21.81
CA VAL A 298 -15.29 5.45 -21.43
C VAL A 298 -14.93 4.50 -22.55
N SER A 299 -13.77 4.71 -23.16
CA SER A 299 -13.19 3.74 -24.08
C SER A 299 -12.55 2.59 -23.34
N PHE A 300 -12.67 1.37 -23.85
CA PHE A 300 -12.09 0.17 -23.24
C PHE A 300 -11.43 -0.73 -24.27
N ARG A 301 -10.51 -1.59 -23.79
CA ARG A 301 -9.84 -2.59 -24.61
C ARG A 301 -9.60 -3.87 -23.84
N PHE A 302 -9.99 -5.01 -24.45
CA PHE A 302 -9.75 -6.33 -23.91
C PHE A 302 -8.35 -6.90 -24.25
N ASN A 303 -7.93 -7.88 -23.47
CA ASN A 303 -6.81 -8.75 -23.79
C ASN A 303 -7.13 -9.65 -25.02
N PRO A 304 -6.14 -10.36 -25.60
CA PRO A 304 -6.39 -11.19 -26.79
C PRO A 304 -7.47 -12.26 -26.61
N THR A 305 -7.68 -12.77 -25.40
CA THR A 305 -8.71 -13.77 -25.09
C THR A 305 -10.11 -13.14 -25.10
N GLY A 306 -10.28 -12.03 -24.38
CA GLY A 306 -11.53 -11.27 -24.35
C GLY A 306 -11.86 -10.69 -25.72
N ALA A 307 -10.87 -10.16 -26.45
CA ALA A 307 -11.06 -9.64 -27.81
C ALA A 307 -11.60 -10.70 -28.76
N ARG A 308 -11.12 -11.95 -28.66
CA ARG A 308 -11.65 -13.07 -29.47
C ARG A 308 -13.10 -13.39 -29.11
N LYS A 309 -13.40 -13.59 -27.81
CA LYS A 309 -14.77 -13.87 -27.35
C LYS A 309 -15.74 -12.76 -27.75
N PHE A 310 -15.34 -11.51 -27.56
CA PHE A 310 -16.15 -10.35 -27.92
C PHE A 310 -16.32 -10.21 -29.43
N GLY A 311 -15.25 -10.45 -30.20
CA GLY A 311 -15.28 -10.46 -31.66
C GLY A 311 -16.21 -11.54 -32.21
N ASP A 312 -16.06 -12.80 -31.78
CA ASP A 312 -16.88 -13.92 -32.20
C ASP A 312 -18.36 -13.64 -31.89
N TYR A 313 -18.67 -13.19 -30.67
CA TYR A 313 -20.03 -12.85 -30.27
C TYR A 313 -20.63 -11.71 -31.13
N THR A 314 -19.87 -10.61 -31.33
CA THR A 314 -20.36 -9.47 -32.12
C THR A 314 -20.55 -9.80 -33.59
N ALA A 315 -19.78 -10.75 -34.15
CA ALA A 315 -19.98 -11.22 -35.53
C ALA A 315 -21.31 -11.97 -35.72
N GLU A 316 -21.68 -12.80 -34.73
CA GLU A 316 -22.88 -13.63 -34.78
C GLU A 316 -24.17 -12.87 -34.41
N ASN A 317 -24.05 -11.77 -33.64
CA ASN A 317 -25.18 -11.07 -33.04
C ASN A 317 -25.33 -9.61 -33.48
N ILE A 318 -25.00 -9.29 -34.74
CA ILE A 318 -25.20 -7.95 -35.31
C ILE A 318 -26.68 -7.56 -35.23
N GLY A 319 -26.97 -6.38 -34.70
CA GLY A 319 -28.34 -5.87 -34.52
C GLY A 319 -28.97 -6.20 -33.16
N SER A 320 -28.39 -7.08 -32.37
CA SER A 320 -28.84 -7.42 -31.02
C SER A 320 -28.37 -6.37 -29.97
N LEU A 321 -29.10 -6.28 -28.87
CA LEU A 321 -28.69 -5.49 -27.71
C LEU A 321 -27.64 -6.27 -26.89
N PHE A 322 -26.68 -5.58 -26.37
CA PHE A 322 -25.59 -6.14 -25.55
C PHE A 322 -25.42 -5.32 -24.31
N ALA A 323 -25.77 -5.86 -23.14
CA ALA A 323 -25.74 -5.14 -21.88
C ALA A 323 -24.35 -5.11 -21.28
N ILE A 324 -23.94 -3.95 -20.84
CA ILE A 324 -22.75 -3.70 -20.05
C ILE A 324 -23.22 -3.50 -18.61
N VAL A 325 -22.84 -4.43 -17.73
CA VAL A 325 -23.31 -4.51 -16.34
C VAL A 325 -22.14 -4.19 -15.42
N LEU A 326 -22.37 -3.30 -14.47
CA LEU A 326 -21.43 -2.95 -13.41
C LEU A 326 -22.13 -3.13 -12.07
N ASP A 327 -21.60 -4.01 -11.19
CA ASP A 327 -22.14 -4.25 -9.85
C ASP A 327 -23.66 -4.49 -9.83
N GLU A 328 -24.15 -5.38 -10.74
CA GLU A 328 -25.56 -5.76 -10.86
C GLU A 328 -26.49 -4.65 -11.40
N GLU A 329 -25.94 -3.57 -11.98
CA GLU A 329 -26.69 -2.53 -12.68
C GLU A 329 -26.27 -2.43 -14.15
N VAL A 330 -27.24 -2.28 -15.06
CA VAL A 330 -26.97 -2.09 -16.48
C VAL A 330 -26.62 -0.62 -16.74
N ILE A 331 -25.32 -0.34 -16.93
CA ILE A 331 -24.84 1.02 -17.21
C ILE A 331 -25.08 1.46 -18.66
N SER A 332 -25.16 0.50 -19.58
CA SER A 332 -25.48 0.75 -20.99
C SER A 332 -25.91 -0.55 -21.68
N ALA A 333 -26.80 -0.46 -22.65
CA ALA A 333 -27.22 -1.60 -23.47
C ALA A 333 -27.19 -1.24 -24.95
N PRO A 334 -26.01 -0.98 -25.55
CA PRO A 334 -25.90 -0.60 -26.95
C PRO A 334 -26.32 -1.74 -27.90
N ARG A 335 -26.75 -1.34 -29.10
CA ARG A 335 -26.99 -2.28 -30.19
C ARG A 335 -25.69 -2.56 -30.94
N ILE A 336 -25.34 -3.81 -31.16
CA ILE A 336 -24.17 -4.21 -31.96
C ILE A 336 -24.37 -3.76 -33.40
N GLN A 337 -23.58 -2.83 -33.88
CA GLN A 337 -23.71 -2.26 -35.23
C GLN A 337 -22.90 -3.04 -36.27
N SER A 338 -21.77 -3.61 -35.87
CA SER A 338 -20.87 -4.35 -36.75
C SER A 338 -19.99 -5.32 -35.95
N HIS A 339 -19.33 -6.23 -36.66
CA HIS A 339 -18.29 -7.08 -36.08
C HIS A 339 -17.14 -6.26 -35.53
N ILE A 340 -16.69 -6.53 -34.27
CA ILE A 340 -15.64 -5.82 -33.55
C ILE A 340 -14.47 -6.77 -33.24
N PRO A 341 -13.61 -7.11 -34.22
CA PRO A 341 -12.52 -8.08 -34.02
C PRO A 341 -11.40 -7.55 -33.15
N GLY A 342 -11.26 -6.22 -32.98
CA GLY A 342 -10.21 -5.58 -32.22
C GLY A 342 -10.41 -5.63 -30.70
N GLY A 343 -11.57 -6.08 -30.21
CA GLY A 343 -11.86 -6.17 -28.78
C GLY A 343 -11.83 -4.84 -28.05
N SER A 344 -12.12 -3.73 -28.74
CA SER A 344 -12.25 -2.40 -28.16
C SER A 344 -13.63 -1.82 -28.39
N GLY A 345 -14.10 -0.98 -27.48
CA GLY A 345 -15.41 -0.34 -27.57
C GLY A 345 -15.47 0.91 -26.70
N ILE A 346 -16.63 1.55 -26.73
CA ILE A 346 -16.91 2.74 -25.93
C ILE A 346 -18.18 2.46 -25.11
N ILE A 347 -18.09 2.69 -23.82
CA ILE A 347 -19.24 2.69 -22.90
C ILE A 347 -19.82 4.09 -22.93
N THR A 348 -21.03 4.19 -23.45
CA THR A 348 -21.81 5.44 -23.49
C THR A 348 -22.90 5.37 -22.44
N GLY A 349 -23.27 6.52 -21.89
CA GLY A 349 -24.32 6.65 -20.89
C GLY A 349 -24.50 8.11 -20.52
N SER A 350 -25.35 8.39 -19.53
CA SER A 350 -25.60 9.77 -19.03
C SER A 350 -24.50 10.23 -18.06
N PHE A 351 -23.22 10.11 -18.47
CA PHE A 351 -22.09 10.42 -17.61
C PHE A 351 -21.69 11.90 -17.62
N GLY A 352 -21.34 12.43 -16.44
CA GLY A 352 -20.52 13.63 -16.32
C GLY A 352 -19.03 13.36 -16.62
N ILE A 353 -18.23 14.42 -16.83
CA ILE A 353 -16.77 14.27 -17.07
C ILE A 353 -16.09 13.58 -15.88
N GLU A 354 -16.46 13.97 -14.67
CA GLU A 354 -15.88 13.37 -13.45
C GLU A 354 -16.29 11.89 -13.28
N GLU A 355 -17.52 11.56 -13.62
CA GLU A 355 -18.05 10.18 -13.55
C GLU A 355 -17.38 9.27 -14.56
N SER A 356 -17.24 9.70 -15.82
CA SER A 356 -16.54 8.93 -16.86
C SER A 356 -15.06 8.72 -16.49
N THR A 357 -14.41 9.75 -15.93
CA THR A 357 -13.03 9.64 -15.45
C THR A 357 -12.91 8.65 -14.30
N ARG A 358 -13.81 8.72 -13.32
CA ARG A 358 -13.85 7.80 -12.18
C ARG A 358 -14.12 6.37 -12.63
N LEU A 359 -15.10 6.17 -13.50
CA LEU A 359 -15.42 4.86 -14.06
C LEU A 359 -14.23 4.25 -14.82
N ALA A 360 -13.53 5.05 -15.61
CA ALA A 360 -12.32 4.59 -16.31
C ALA A 360 -11.21 4.15 -15.33
N VAL A 361 -11.01 4.88 -14.22
CA VAL A 361 -10.06 4.51 -13.16
C VAL A 361 -10.45 3.19 -12.50
N LEU A 362 -11.73 3.04 -12.12
CA LEU A 362 -12.25 1.81 -11.50
C LEU A 362 -12.08 0.59 -12.40
N LEU A 363 -12.45 0.72 -13.67
CA LEU A 363 -12.33 -0.35 -14.65
C LEU A 363 -10.88 -0.73 -14.95
N ARG A 364 -9.98 0.24 -15.08
CA ARG A 364 -8.55 0.01 -15.31
C ARG A 364 -7.88 -0.67 -14.13
N ALA A 365 -8.24 -0.30 -12.90
CA ALA A 365 -7.70 -0.89 -11.68
C ALA A 365 -8.21 -2.31 -11.44
N GLY A 366 -9.38 -2.65 -11.98
CA GLY A 366 -10.03 -3.95 -11.86
C GLY A 366 -11.03 -4.06 -10.72
N ALA A 367 -11.78 -5.16 -10.73
CA ALA A 367 -12.79 -5.46 -9.74
C ALA A 367 -12.18 -5.89 -8.40
N LEU A 368 -12.74 -5.39 -7.29
CA LEU A 368 -12.42 -5.90 -5.96
C LEU A 368 -12.96 -7.33 -5.83
N PRO A 369 -12.18 -8.25 -5.27
CA PRO A 369 -12.61 -9.64 -5.08
C PRO A 369 -13.70 -9.79 -4.01
N ALA A 370 -13.87 -8.77 -3.16
CA ALA A 370 -14.87 -8.70 -2.12
C ALA A 370 -15.29 -7.26 -1.86
N GLU A 371 -16.51 -7.08 -1.36
CA GLU A 371 -17.00 -5.77 -0.92
C GLU A 371 -16.21 -5.27 0.31
N LEU A 372 -15.99 -3.96 0.38
CA LEU A 372 -15.35 -3.29 1.50
C LEU A 372 -16.39 -2.58 2.36
N THR A 373 -16.41 -2.90 3.65
CA THR A 373 -17.21 -2.16 4.65
C THR A 373 -16.31 -1.19 5.39
N PHE A 374 -16.62 0.09 5.36
CA PHE A 374 -15.83 1.11 6.06
C PHE A 374 -16.21 1.16 7.54
N LEU A 375 -15.24 0.82 8.41
CA LEU A 375 -15.42 0.77 9.87
C LEU A 375 -15.12 2.11 10.53
N GLU A 376 -14.09 2.81 10.05
CA GLU A 376 -13.65 4.10 10.56
C GLU A 376 -13.31 5.04 9.42
N GLU A 377 -13.69 6.29 9.61
CA GLU A 377 -13.42 7.38 8.69
C GLU A 377 -12.81 8.55 9.45
N ARG A 378 -11.73 9.08 8.94
CA ARG A 378 -11.09 10.24 9.53
C ARG A 378 -10.62 11.19 8.44
N THR A 379 -11.07 12.42 8.51
CA THR A 379 -10.55 13.53 7.68
C THR A 379 -9.71 14.45 8.55
N ILE A 380 -8.51 14.74 8.13
CA ILE A 380 -7.62 15.72 8.77
C ILE A 380 -7.51 16.91 7.83
N GLY A 381 -8.05 18.04 8.26
CA GLY A 381 -7.98 19.27 7.47
C GLY A 381 -6.53 19.74 7.28
N PRO A 382 -6.20 20.34 6.12
CA PRO A 382 -4.85 20.86 5.85
C PRO A 382 -4.38 21.89 6.89
N GLU A 383 -5.27 22.70 7.43
CA GLU A 383 -4.97 23.70 8.47
C GLU A 383 -4.44 23.07 9.75
N LEU A 384 -5.05 21.96 10.22
CA LEU A 384 -4.58 21.23 11.40
C LEU A 384 -3.19 20.61 11.18
N GLY A 385 -2.92 20.15 9.96
CA GLY A 385 -1.60 19.66 9.58
C GLY A 385 -0.55 20.78 9.61
N GLN A 386 -0.88 21.96 9.06
CA GLN A 386 0.03 23.09 9.02
C GLN A 386 0.38 23.62 10.42
N ASP A 387 -0.61 23.78 11.30
CA ASP A 387 -0.38 24.18 12.69
C ASP A 387 0.56 23.19 13.42
N SER A 388 0.36 21.90 13.18
CA SER A 388 1.20 20.84 13.74
C SER A 388 2.65 20.90 13.21
N ILE A 389 2.83 21.18 11.92
CA ILE A 389 4.15 21.38 11.30
C ILE A 389 4.84 22.60 11.93
N ASP A 390 4.16 23.73 12.03
CA ASP A 390 4.72 24.97 12.54
C ASP A 390 5.10 24.83 14.03
N ALA A 391 4.24 24.23 14.84
CA ALA A 391 4.57 23.94 16.24
C ALA A 391 5.76 22.97 16.36
N GLY A 392 5.78 21.88 15.60
CA GLY A 392 6.85 20.90 15.57
C GLY A 392 8.18 21.50 15.09
N ARG A 393 8.14 22.37 14.07
CA ARG A 393 9.31 23.08 13.54
C ARG A 393 9.90 24.03 14.58
N ILE A 394 9.07 24.84 15.24
CA ILE A 394 9.52 25.75 16.30
C ILE A 394 10.12 24.97 17.47
N ALA A 395 9.45 23.94 17.96
CA ALA A 395 9.94 23.10 19.04
C ALA A 395 11.29 22.45 18.70
N SER A 396 11.43 21.92 17.48
CA SER A 396 12.68 21.30 17.00
C SER A 396 13.82 22.31 16.89
N MET A 397 13.54 23.52 16.37
CA MET A 397 14.56 24.58 16.29
C MET A 397 15.03 25.07 17.66
N VAL A 398 14.09 25.24 18.60
CA VAL A 398 14.42 25.65 19.98
C VAL A 398 15.24 24.57 20.67
N ALA A 399 14.84 23.31 20.60
CA ALA A 399 15.56 22.18 21.17
C ALA A 399 16.97 22.07 20.56
N PHE A 400 17.09 22.17 19.24
CA PHE A 400 18.37 22.11 18.53
C PHE A 400 19.30 23.25 18.94
N ALA A 401 18.80 24.50 18.96
CA ALA A 401 19.59 25.68 19.40
C ALA A 401 20.04 25.55 20.85
N ALA A 402 19.16 25.11 21.75
CA ALA A 402 19.50 24.92 23.16
C ALA A 402 20.64 23.89 23.32
N VAL A 403 20.58 22.79 22.58
CA VAL A 403 21.63 21.75 22.59
C VAL A 403 22.95 22.27 22.04
N LEU A 404 22.96 23.03 20.94
CA LEU A 404 24.18 23.63 20.38
C LEU A 404 24.86 24.60 21.39
N VAL A 405 24.05 25.42 22.03
CA VAL A 405 24.54 26.36 23.07
C VAL A 405 25.09 25.59 24.27
N PHE A 406 24.35 24.60 24.76
CA PHE A 406 24.78 23.76 25.89
C PHE A 406 26.16 23.12 25.62
N MET A 407 26.29 22.46 24.44
CA MET A 407 27.53 21.79 24.07
C MET A 407 28.71 22.76 23.94
N ALA A 408 28.48 23.93 23.35
CA ALA A 408 29.54 24.95 23.22
C ALA A 408 30.00 25.51 24.58
N LEU A 409 29.05 25.73 25.50
CA LEU A 409 29.37 26.26 26.84
C LEU A 409 30.01 25.21 27.76
N SER A 410 29.55 23.94 27.70
CA SER A 410 30.02 22.89 28.61
C SER A 410 31.34 22.25 28.19
N TYR A 411 31.61 22.14 26.86
CA TYR A 411 32.78 21.44 26.31
C TYR A 411 33.67 22.29 25.40
N GLY A 412 33.43 23.61 25.35
CA GLY A 412 34.25 24.55 24.60
C GLY A 412 34.52 24.12 23.15
N TRP A 413 35.82 23.98 22.81
CA TRP A 413 36.20 23.63 21.44
C TRP A 413 35.72 22.22 20.99
N PHE A 414 35.77 21.25 21.90
CA PHE A 414 35.27 19.90 21.64
C PHE A 414 33.76 19.92 21.41
N GLY A 415 33.03 20.74 22.17
CA GLY A 415 31.60 20.97 21.96
C GLY A 415 31.25 21.55 20.59
N LEU A 416 32.09 22.50 20.10
CA LEU A 416 31.91 23.03 18.73
C LEU A 416 32.13 21.98 17.66
N LEU A 417 33.11 21.08 17.80
CA LEU A 417 33.32 19.96 16.86
C LEU A 417 32.17 18.96 16.94
N ALA A 418 31.64 18.69 18.12
CA ALA A 418 30.45 17.87 18.28
C ALA A 418 29.20 18.50 17.65
N ASN A 419 29.03 19.82 17.71
CA ASN A 419 27.96 20.54 17.05
C ASN A 419 28.01 20.41 15.52
N VAL A 420 29.22 20.47 14.94
CA VAL A 420 29.40 20.20 13.50
C VAL A 420 28.97 18.77 13.15
N ALA A 421 29.36 17.79 13.96
CA ALA A 421 28.94 16.39 13.75
C ALA A 421 27.43 16.21 13.93
N LEU A 422 26.80 16.94 14.87
CA LEU A 422 25.34 16.92 15.07
C LEU A 422 24.57 17.49 13.87
N ILE A 423 25.05 18.57 13.26
CA ILE A 423 24.47 19.11 12.03
C ILE A 423 24.58 18.10 10.89
N MET A 424 25.74 17.43 10.76
CA MET A 424 25.92 16.36 9.77
C MET A 424 25.00 15.17 10.06
N ASN A 425 24.82 14.81 11.33
CA ASN A 425 23.88 13.78 11.75
C ASN A 425 22.45 14.07 11.29
N LEU A 426 21.97 15.28 11.58
CA LEU A 426 20.63 15.70 11.16
C LEU A 426 20.47 15.61 9.62
N GLY A 427 21.46 16.08 8.87
CA GLY A 427 21.47 15.93 7.41
C GLY A 427 21.45 14.47 6.96
N MET A 428 22.24 13.59 7.61
CA MET A 428 22.24 12.15 7.29
C MET A 428 20.90 11.48 7.59
N ILE A 429 20.21 11.85 8.68
CA ILE A 429 18.87 11.34 9.00
C ILE A 429 17.92 11.67 7.84
N PHE A 430 17.82 12.94 7.44
CA PHE A 430 16.97 13.34 6.33
C PHE A 430 17.38 12.68 5.00
N GLY A 431 18.69 12.52 4.75
CA GLY A 431 19.18 11.82 3.56
C GLY A 431 18.77 10.36 3.50
N ILE A 432 18.88 9.63 4.62
CA ILE A 432 18.44 8.23 4.69
C ILE A 432 16.92 8.13 4.55
N LEU A 433 16.16 8.97 5.26
CA LEU A 433 14.71 8.98 5.17
C LEU A 433 14.23 9.24 3.72
N SER A 434 14.88 10.17 3.00
CA SER A 434 14.58 10.42 1.58
C SER A 434 14.94 9.23 0.69
N MET A 435 16.08 8.58 0.94
CA MET A 435 16.55 7.47 0.14
C MET A 435 15.62 6.24 0.24
N ILE A 436 15.03 6.01 1.41
CA ILE A 436 14.10 4.89 1.64
C ILE A 436 12.63 5.27 1.41
N GLY A 437 12.33 6.52 1.03
CA GLY A 437 10.96 7.01 0.87
C GLY A 437 10.13 6.96 2.16
N ALA A 438 10.76 7.26 3.31
CA ALA A 438 10.09 7.17 4.60
C ALA A 438 9.05 8.29 4.78
N THR A 439 7.93 7.94 5.43
CA THR A 439 6.88 8.90 5.77
C THR A 439 7.17 9.56 7.12
N LEU A 440 7.34 10.88 7.12
CA LEU A 440 7.49 11.68 8.32
C LEU A 440 6.11 12.00 8.89
N THR A 441 5.90 11.61 10.13
CA THR A 441 4.68 11.88 10.91
C THR A 441 4.98 12.84 12.06
N LEU A 442 3.97 13.39 12.72
CA LEU A 442 4.18 14.24 13.90
C LEU A 442 4.98 13.52 15.02
N PRO A 443 4.67 12.26 15.39
CA PRO A 443 5.56 11.49 16.26
C PRO A 443 6.95 11.25 15.65
N GLY A 444 7.08 11.16 14.32
CA GLY A 444 8.38 11.05 13.65
C GLY A 444 9.25 12.29 13.85
N ILE A 445 8.66 13.49 13.82
CA ILE A 445 9.38 14.74 14.20
C ILE A 445 9.85 14.66 15.66
N ALA A 446 8.99 14.20 16.57
CA ALA A 446 9.39 13.99 17.97
C ALA A 446 10.54 12.97 18.09
N GLY A 447 10.55 11.93 17.25
CA GLY A 447 11.65 10.96 17.14
C GLY A 447 12.97 11.61 16.71
N ILE A 448 12.94 12.54 15.75
CA ILE A 448 14.13 13.32 15.34
C ILE A 448 14.64 14.16 16.50
N VAL A 449 13.76 14.88 17.21
CA VAL A 449 14.13 15.69 18.39
C VAL A 449 14.76 14.83 19.49
N LEU A 450 14.17 13.67 19.76
CA LEU A 450 14.73 12.71 20.72
C LEU A 450 16.12 12.23 20.28
N THR A 451 16.30 11.94 18.99
CA THR A 451 17.59 11.50 18.44
C THR A 451 18.67 12.59 18.55
N ILE A 452 18.31 13.87 18.40
CA ILE A 452 19.24 14.99 18.65
C ILE A 452 19.78 14.91 20.09
N GLY A 453 18.91 14.68 21.07
CA GLY A 453 19.31 14.50 22.47
C GLY A 453 20.24 13.31 22.65
N MET A 454 19.91 12.15 22.10
CA MET A 454 20.76 10.94 22.20
C MET A 454 22.11 11.08 21.49
N ALA A 455 22.16 11.80 20.36
CA ALA A 455 23.40 12.06 19.64
C ALA A 455 24.36 12.91 20.47
N VAL A 456 23.83 13.86 21.25
CA VAL A 456 24.62 14.68 22.18
C VAL A 456 25.08 13.84 23.36
N ASP A 457 24.23 13.00 23.94
CA ASP A 457 24.57 12.15 25.07
C ASP A 457 25.77 11.23 24.77
N ALA A 458 25.83 10.66 23.59
CA ALA A 458 26.98 9.87 23.15
C ALA A 458 28.28 10.69 23.13
N ASN A 459 28.24 11.94 22.64
CA ASN A 459 29.39 12.82 22.65
C ASN A 459 29.80 13.26 24.10
N VAL A 460 28.80 13.55 24.95
CA VAL A 460 29.01 13.85 26.37
C VAL A 460 29.72 12.70 27.08
N LEU A 461 29.25 11.46 26.92
CA LEU A 461 29.90 10.27 27.48
C LEU A 461 31.36 10.14 27.02
N ILE A 462 31.64 10.38 25.75
CA ILE A 462 33.02 10.35 25.22
C ILE A 462 33.87 11.44 25.86
N PHE A 463 33.35 12.68 25.95
CA PHE A 463 34.11 13.82 26.46
C PHE A 463 34.38 13.70 27.97
N GLU A 464 33.40 13.29 28.76
CA GLU A 464 33.61 13.01 30.17
C GLU A 464 34.64 11.88 30.37
N ARG A 465 34.60 10.85 29.54
CA ARG A 465 35.59 9.79 29.61
C ARG A 465 36.98 10.28 29.21
N ILE A 466 37.11 11.15 28.21
CA ILE A 466 38.39 11.81 27.88
C ILE A 466 38.87 12.64 29.06
N ARG A 467 37.97 13.40 29.73
CA ARG A 467 38.28 14.22 30.90
C ARG A 467 38.81 13.37 32.08
N GLU A 468 38.24 12.19 32.31
CA GLU A 468 38.73 11.23 33.29
C GLU A 468 40.11 10.68 32.92
N GLU A 469 40.31 10.26 31.67
CA GLU A 469 41.57 9.67 31.20
C GLU A 469 42.71 10.71 31.16
N LEU A 470 42.41 12.01 31.00
CA LEU A 470 43.41 13.08 31.07
C LEU A 470 44.11 13.15 32.43
N LYS A 471 43.47 12.67 33.52
CA LYS A 471 44.05 12.64 34.86
C LYS A 471 45.13 11.56 35.04
N THR A 472 45.08 10.50 34.18
CA THR A 472 45.94 9.31 34.36
C THR A 472 46.78 8.96 33.13
N ALA A 473 46.43 9.44 31.96
CA ALA A 473 47.10 9.10 30.71
C ALA A 473 48.42 9.85 30.49
N LYS A 474 49.34 9.23 29.76
CA LYS A 474 50.64 9.83 29.36
C LYS A 474 50.48 10.81 28.17
N GLY A 475 49.58 11.80 28.32
CA GLY A 475 49.40 12.87 27.36
C GLY A 475 48.05 12.88 26.65
N PRO A 476 47.69 14.02 26.01
CA PRO A 476 46.35 14.26 25.46
C PRO A 476 45.92 13.24 24.37
N ALA A 477 46.85 12.87 23.48
CA ALA A 477 46.56 11.91 22.40
C ALA A 477 46.10 10.55 22.94
N ARG A 478 46.74 10.07 24.02
CA ARG A 478 46.38 8.77 24.61
C ARG A 478 45.08 8.86 25.40
N ALA A 479 44.82 10.00 26.05
CA ALA A 479 43.57 10.24 26.76
C ALA A 479 42.37 10.22 25.78
N ILE A 480 42.48 10.88 24.62
CA ILE A 480 41.45 10.86 23.58
C ILE A 480 41.20 9.42 23.10
N GLU A 481 42.29 8.66 22.78
CA GLU A 481 42.20 7.30 22.31
C GLU A 481 41.48 6.39 23.31
N LEU A 482 41.87 6.42 24.58
CA LEU A 482 41.25 5.63 25.65
C LEU A 482 39.81 6.08 25.95
N GLY A 483 39.54 7.37 25.89
CA GLY A 483 38.18 7.90 26.06
C GLY A 483 37.20 7.32 25.04
N TYR A 484 37.55 7.32 23.76
CA TYR A 484 36.74 6.72 22.71
C TYR A 484 36.61 5.19 22.86
N GLU A 485 37.69 4.49 23.18
CA GLU A 485 37.70 3.03 23.34
C GLU A 485 36.79 2.59 24.49
N LYS A 486 36.90 3.26 25.65
CA LYS A 486 36.15 2.88 26.85
C LYS A 486 34.69 3.36 26.83
N ALA A 487 34.36 4.46 26.12
CA ALA A 487 33.01 4.94 26.00
C ALA A 487 32.19 4.11 25.01
N LEU A 488 32.83 3.43 24.06
CA LEU A 488 32.14 2.72 22.98
C LEU A 488 31.16 1.64 23.48
N SER A 489 31.57 0.82 24.47
CA SER A 489 30.72 -0.23 25.02
C SER A 489 29.45 0.34 25.65
N ALA A 490 29.58 1.40 26.46
CA ALA A 490 28.44 2.04 27.11
C ALA A 490 27.48 2.68 26.09
N ILE A 491 28.02 3.31 25.03
CA ILE A 491 27.24 3.90 23.95
C ILE A 491 26.48 2.80 23.17
N LEU A 492 27.15 1.70 22.84
CA LEU A 492 26.50 0.59 22.11
C LEU A 492 25.41 -0.06 22.97
N ASP A 493 25.69 -0.37 24.24
CA ASP A 493 24.75 -1.01 25.14
C ASP A 493 23.46 -0.19 25.30
N ALA A 494 23.60 1.13 25.52
CA ALA A 494 22.45 2.03 25.64
C ALA A 494 21.65 2.15 24.35
N ASN A 495 22.30 2.17 23.20
CA ASN A 495 21.64 2.35 21.91
C ASN A 495 21.05 1.06 21.34
N VAL A 496 21.61 -0.13 21.63
CA VAL A 496 21.08 -1.43 21.19
C VAL A 496 19.69 -1.66 21.77
N THR A 497 19.49 -1.39 23.07
CA THR A 497 18.16 -1.56 23.69
C THR A 497 17.11 -0.67 23.07
N THR A 498 17.44 0.58 22.78
CA THR A 498 16.53 1.54 22.14
C THR A 498 16.28 1.16 20.67
N ALA A 499 17.31 0.69 19.94
CA ALA A 499 17.16 0.20 18.57
C ALA A 499 16.26 -1.03 18.49
N LEU A 500 16.36 -1.97 19.43
CA LEU A 500 15.45 -3.12 19.52
C LEU A 500 14.00 -2.69 19.77
N THR A 501 13.79 -1.72 20.66
CA THR A 501 12.46 -1.14 20.90
C THR A 501 11.90 -0.49 19.62
N ALA A 502 12.72 0.29 18.92
CA ALA A 502 12.33 0.90 17.65
C ALA A 502 12.00 -0.17 16.58
N ALA A 503 12.78 -1.25 16.51
CA ALA A 503 12.50 -2.36 15.58
C ALA A 503 11.15 -3.06 15.90
N ILE A 504 10.85 -3.31 17.17
CA ILE A 504 9.57 -3.89 17.60
C ILE A 504 8.41 -2.94 17.23
N LEU A 505 8.56 -1.64 17.51
CA LEU A 505 7.56 -0.63 17.13
C LEU A 505 7.37 -0.53 15.61
N PHE A 506 8.42 -0.75 14.82
CA PHE A 506 8.32 -0.78 13.35
C PHE A 506 7.53 -1.99 12.84
N ILE A 507 7.75 -3.17 13.45
CA ILE A 507 7.10 -4.42 13.03
C ILE A 507 5.63 -4.44 13.48
N MET A 508 5.35 -4.03 14.72
CA MET A 508 4.02 -4.13 15.33
C MET A 508 3.21 -2.84 15.23
N GLY A 509 3.87 -1.70 14.94
CA GLY A 509 3.22 -0.39 14.85
C GLY A 509 2.50 -0.17 13.53
N SER A 510 1.52 0.73 13.56
CA SER A 510 0.80 1.20 12.38
C SER A 510 0.82 2.73 12.29
N GLY A 511 0.66 3.28 11.09
CA GLY A 511 0.53 4.71 10.85
C GLY A 511 1.60 5.56 11.54
N PRO A 512 1.20 6.53 12.39
CA PRO A 512 2.12 7.46 13.06
C PRO A 512 3.19 6.81 13.92
N VAL A 513 2.89 5.68 14.58
CA VAL A 513 3.85 4.93 15.43
C VAL A 513 4.98 4.34 14.59
N LYS A 514 4.66 3.86 13.38
CA LYS A 514 5.66 3.33 12.44
C LYS A 514 6.60 4.43 11.96
N GLY A 515 6.08 5.63 11.68
CA GLY A 515 6.89 6.80 11.34
C GLY A 515 7.88 7.18 12.45
N PHE A 516 7.42 7.21 13.72
CA PHE A 516 8.30 7.39 14.88
C PHE A 516 9.38 6.31 14.97
N ALA A 517 9.02 5.05 14.81
CA ALA A 517 9.95 3.94 14.89
C ALA A 517 11.07 4.01 13.84
N VAL A 518 10.72 4.38 12.60
CA VAL A 518 11.67 4.54 11.49
C VAL A 518 12.66 5.67 11.79
N THR A 519 12.16 6.84 12.17
CA THR A 519 13.02 8.01 12.48
C THR A 519 13.94 7.72 13.65
N LEU A 520 13.44 7.05 14.70
CA LEU A 520 14.22 6.67 15.87
C LEU A 520 15.30 5.64 15.51
N PHE A 521 14.96 4.60 14.78
CA PHE A 521 15.89 3.53 14.40
C PHE A 521 17.07 4.05 13.57
N PHE A 522 16.78 4.76 12.48
CA PHE A 522 17.84 5.34 11.64
C PHE A 522 18.57 6.47 12.35
N GLY A 523 17.86 7.23 13.18
CA GLY A 523 18.46 8.25 14.01
C GLY A 523 19.51 7.71 14.98
N ILE A 524 19.26 6.57 15.62
CA ILE A 524 20.24 5.90 16.49
C ILE A 524 21.47 5.46 15.69
N ILE A 525 21.28 4.83 14.52
CA ILE A 525 22.40 4.37 13.70
C ILE A 525 23.28 5.55 13.29
N THR A 526 22.67 6.64 12.81
CA THR A 526 23.43 7.83 12.38
C THR A 526 24.07 8.56 13.56
N SER A 527 23.41 8.62 14.72
CA SER A 527 23.95 9.27 15.92
C SER A 527 25.20 8.55 16.46
N VAL A 528 25.16 7.22 16.56
CA VAL A 528 26.33 6.42 16.96
C VAL A 528 27.46 6.57 15.94
N PHE A 529 27.13 6.52 14.64
CA PHE A 529 28.12 6.73 13.59
C PHE A 529 28.78 8.12 13.69
N THR A 530 27.99 9.18 13.82
CA THR A 530 28.52 10.55 13.84
C THR A 530 29.28 10.83 15.11
N ALA A 531 28.78 10.40 16.27
CA ALA A 531 29.47 10.60 17.54
C ALA A 531 30.82 9.85 17.62
N TYR A 532 30.86 8.59 17.15
CA TYR A 532 32.06 7.79 17.26
C TYR A 532 33.06 8.01 16.11
N PHE A 533 32.60 8.06 14.87
CA PHE A 533 33.49 8.16 13.70
C PHE A 533 33.71 9.60 13.24
N VAL A 534 32.63 10.41 13.10
CA VAL A 534 32.75 11.76 12.54
C VAL A 534 33.38 12.69 13.56
N THR A 535 32.89 12.73 14.81
CA THR A 535 33.44 13.58 15.87
C THR A 535 34.91 13.21 16.16
N ARG A 536 35.23 11.91 16.22
CA ARG A 536 36.61 11.45 16.37
C ARG A 536 37.49 11.92 15.22
N LEU A 537 37.01 11.82 13.98
CA LEU A 537 37.78 12.29 12.81
C LEU A 537 38.05 13.78 12.86
N LEU A 538 37.06 14.60 13.24
CA LEU A 538 37.20 16.05 13.38
C LEU A 538 38.22 16.40 14.48
N ILE A 539 38.14 15.73 15.62
CA ILE A 539 39.09 15.91 16.73
C ILE A 539 40.51 15.49 16.31
N VAL A 540 40.69 14.38 15.63
CA VAL A 540 41.99 13.91 15.15
C VAL A 540 42.59 14.89 14.14
N ILE A 541 41.80 15.39 13.17
CA ILE A 541 42.26 16.40 12.19
C ILE A 541 42.69 17.70 12.92
N TRP A 542 41.91 18.13 13.87
CA TRP A 542 42.23 19.30 14.66
C TRP A 542 43.53 19.09 15.48
N PHE A 543 43.67 17.94 16.16
CA PHE A 543 44.81 17.56 16.96
C PHE A 543 46.09 17.42 16.12
N GLU A 544 46.04 16.80 14.94
CA GLU A 544 47.19 16.67 14.00
C GLU A 544 47.70 18.05 13.53
N ARG A 545 46.78 19.00 13.32
CA ARG A 545 47.14 20.36 12.87
C ARG A 545 47.73 21.23 13.98
N ARG A 546 47.13 21.21 15.18
CA ARG A 546 47.52 22.12 16.27
C ARG A 546 48.52 21.54 17.26
N ARG A 547 48.60 20.22 17.38
CA ARG A 547 49.47 19.48 18.31
C ARG A 547 49.53 20.11 19.72
N PRO A 548 48.41 20.34 20.40
CA PRO A 548 48.38 21.00 21.70
C PRO A 548 49.07 20.14 22.75
N LYS A 549 49.82 20.80 23.65
CA LYS A 549 50.48 20.12 24.80
C LYS A 549 49.47 19.79 25.91
N THR A 550 48.44 20.61 26.03
CA THR A 550 47.34 20.45 26.98
C THR A 550 46.01 20.64 26.21
N ILE A 551 44.97 19.92 26.61
CA ILE A 551 43.62 20.09 26.11
C ILE A 551 42.67 20.29 27.28
N GLU A 552 41.73 21.17 27.11
CA GLU A 552 40.57 21.37 27.98
C GLU A 552 39.33 20.79 27.25
N VAL A 553 38.65 19.90 27.97
CA VAL A 553 37.44 19.20 27.46
C VAL A 553 36.30 19.48 28.42
#